data_6bccce9f38e85bb5d12061a8a20566bf
#
_entry.id   6bccce9f38e85bb5d12061a8a20566bf
#
_cell.length_a   1.000
_cell.length_b   1.000
_cell.length_c   1.000
_cell.angle_alpha   90.00
_cell.angle_beta   90.00
_cell.angle_gamma   90.00
#
_symmetry.space_group_name_H-M   'P 1'
#
loop_
_entity.id
_entity.type
_entity.pdbx_description
1 polymer ?
#
loop_
_entity_poly.entity_id
_entity_poly.type
_entity_poly.pdbx_seq_one_letter_code
_entity_poly.pdbx_strand_id
1 'polypeptide(L)'
;MTLPTTSASESMQQEQPAQQSNKPKQLQRKHDRLITRDMALVMLATFCFMSSNMLANPIVAGYAESLGASGMLMGVVAGSMSFTSLFCRPIAGNLSDRTSKRTLVTAGTVLYFTAGLLYYFANSPIMLIMARVINGVGFACCSVCLATWMSLLLP
;
A
#
# COMPACT_ATOMS: atom_id res chain seq x y z
N MET A 1 -76.11 25.14 8.53
CA MET A 1 -75.63 25.11 7.14
C MET A 1 -74.11 25.11 7.23
N THR A 2 -73.53 23.94 7.39
CA THR A 2 -72.07 23.71 7.65
C THR A 2 -71.57 22.83 6.51
N LEU A 3 -70.65 23.37 5.75
CA LEU A 3 -69.95 22.69 4.64
C LEU A 3 -68.78 21.87 5.21
N PRO A 4 -68.54 20.64 4.71
CA PRO A 4 -67.34 19.87 5.04
C PRO A 4 -66.29 20.08 3.92
N THR A 5 -65.22 20.74 4.26
CA THR A 5 -64.01 20.87 3.45
C THR A 5 -62.79 20.30 4.19
N THR A 6 -62.74 18.98 4.30
CA THR A 6 -61.54 18.34 4.89
C THR A 6 -61.42 16.90 4.42
N SER A 7 -61.35 16.65 3.13
CA SER A 7 -61.01 15.31 2.64
C SER A 7 -60.08 15.28 1.42
N ALA A 8 -59.70 16.45 0.90
CA ALA A 8 -58.80 16.50 -0.28
C ALA A 8 -57.31 16.75 0.07
N SER A 9 -57.02 17.17 1.31
CA SER A 9 -55.64 17.41 1.77
C SER A 9 -54.93 16.21 2.41
N GLU A 10 -55.72 15.21 2.82
CA GLU A 10 -55.14 13.98 3.41
C GLU A 10 -54.70 12.92 2.40
N SER A 11 -55.25 12.93 1.18
CA SER A 11 -54.86 11.97 0.15
C SER A 11 -53.58 12.35 -0.59
N MET A 12 -53.09 13.59 -0.51
CA MET A 12 -51.80 14.00 -1.12
C MET A 12 -50.57 13.84 -0.24
N GLN A 13 -50.72 13.51 1.04
CA GLN A 13 -49.59 13.33 1.98
C GLN A 13 -49.14 11.88 2.16
N GLN A 14 -49.86 10.92 1.59
CA GLN A 14 -49.54 9.48 1.78
C GLN A 14 -48.69 8.84 0.71
N GLU A 15 -48.35 9.51 -0.38
CA GLU A 15 -47.58 8.92 -1.50
C GLU A 15 -46.07 9.25 -1.51
N GLN A 16 -45.53 9.96 -0.55
CA GLN A 16 -44.12 10.38 -0.55
C GLN A 16 -43.10 9.69 0.40
N PRO A 17 -43.39 8.66 1.18
CA PRO A 17 -42.31 8.06 2.01
C PRO A 17 -41.58 6.89 1.37
N ALA A 18 -42.05 6.27 0.28
CA ALA A 18 -41.45 5.03 -0.22
C ALA A 18 -40.26 5.22 -1.19
N GLN A 19 -40.16 6.37 -1.86
CA GLN A 19 -39.10 6.61 -2.83
C GLN A 19 -37.82 7.24 -2.25
N GLN A 20 -37.93 7.89 -1.07
CA GLN A 20 -36.79 8.52 -0.41
C GLN A 20 -35.93 7.55 0.42
N SER A 21 -36.48 6.41 0.82
CA SER A 21 -35.80 5.42 1.66
C SER A 21 -34.81 4.52 0.92
N ASN A 22 -34.86 4.46 -0.41
CA ASN A 22 -34.05 3.50 -1.17
C ASN A 22 -32.75 4.11 -1.77
N LYS A 23 -32.66 5.43 -1.87
CA LYS A 23 -31.45 6.12 -2.36
C LYS A 23 -30.24 5.99 -1.44
N PRO A 24 -30.34 6.14 -0.10
CA PRO A 24 -29.20 6.02 0.79
C PRO A 24 -28.64 4.58 0.86
N LYS A 25 -29.50 3.57 0.80
CA LYS A 25 -29.09 2.15 0.83
C LYS A 25 -28.33 1.71 -0.43
N GLN A 26 -28.68 2.25 -1.59
CA GLN A 26 -27.97 1.93 -2.84
C GLN A 26 -26.61 2.63 -2.92
N LEU A 27 -26.52 3.87 -2.47
CA LEU A 27 -25.26 4.61 -2.36
C LEU A 27 -24.30 3.96 -1.35
N GLN A 28 -24.82 3.52 -0.20
CA GLN A 28 -24.05 2.77 0.79
C GLN A 28 -23.53 1.44 0.23
N ARG A 29 -24.38 0.64 -0.40
CA ARG A 29 -23.95 -0.62 -1.03
C ARG A 29 -22.92 -0.42 -2.15
N LYS A 30 -22.99 0.67 -2.89
CA LYS A 30 -22.00 0.97 -3.93
C LYS A 30 -20.68 1.43 -3.31
N HIS A 31 -20.75 2.17 -2.22
CA HIS A 31 -19.56 2.59 -1.43
C HIS A 31 -18.89 1.38 -0.78
N ASP A 32 -19.66 0.49 -0.15
CA ASP A 32 -19.15 -0.74 0.46
C ASP A 32 -18.49 -1.68 -0.56
N ARG A 33 -19.03 -1.80 -1.77
CA ARG A 33 -18.42 -2.59 -2.84
C ARG A 33 -17.12 -1.99 -3.37
N LEU A 34 -17.02 -0.67 -3.47
CA LEU A 34 -15.79 0.00 -3.90
C LEU A 34 -14.70 -0.15 -2.84
N ILE A 35 -15.04 0.06 -1.57
CA ILE A 35 -14.12 -0.13 -0.43
C ILE A 35 -13.61 -1.57 -0.41
N THR A 36 -14.47 -2.57 -0.60
CA THR A 36 -14.07 -3.99 -0.62
C THR A 36 -13.13 -4.31 -1.79
N ARG A 37 -13.35 -3.74 -2.97
CA ARG A 37 -12.47 -3.93 -4.14
C ARG A 37 -11.12 -3.27 -3.93
N ASP A 38 -11.10 -2.04 -3.46
CA ASP A 38 -9.86 -1.30 -3.19
C ASP A 38 -9.06 -1.96 -2.08
N MET A 39 -9.72 -2.45 -1.04
CA MET A 39 -9.13 -3.23 0.03
C MET A 39 -8.51 -4.54 -0.48
N ALA A 40 -9.22 -5.28 -1.33
CA ALA A 40 -8.71 -6.52 -1.93
C ALA A 40 -7.50 -6.24 -2.83
N LEU A 41 -7.51 -5.16 -3.61
CA LEU A 41 -6.39 -4.75 -4.46
C LEU A 41 -5.16 -4.36 -3.62
N VAL A 42 -5.33 -3.62 -2.53
CA VAL A 42 -4.23 -3.26 -1.63
C VAL A 42 -3.67 -4.50 -0.93
N MET A 43 -4.53 -5.43 -0.49
CA MET A 43 -4.08 -6.71 0.09
C MET A 43 -3.28 -7.53 -0.91
N LEU A 44 -3.77 -7.67 -2.14
CA LEU A 44 -3.08 -8.39 -3.20
C LEU A 44 -1.74 -7.73 -3.56
N ALA A 45 -1.72 -6.41 -3.70
CA ALA A 45 -0.49 -5.66 -3.96
C ALA A 45 0.53 -5.84 -2.83
N THR A 46 0.08 -5.79 -1.58
CA THR A 46 0.94 -6.01 -0.40
C THR A 46 1.49 -7.43 -0.39
N PHE A 47 0.65 -8.42 -0.69
CA PHE A 47 1.07 -9.83 -0.76
C PHE A 47 2.12 -10.04 -1.85
N CYS A 48 1.88 -9.55 -3.08
CA CYS A 48 2.84 -9.64 -4.17
C CYS A 48 4.16 -8.94 -3.84
N PHE A 49 4.09 -7.77 -3.23
CA PHE A 49 5.26 -7.00 -2.83
C PHE A 49 6.09 -7.73 -1.76
N MET A 50 5.46 -8.29 -0.74
CA MET A 50 6.14 -9.07 0.30
C MET A 50 6.72 -10.37 -0.25
N SER A 51 5.99 -11.09 -1.12
CA SER A 51 6.45 -12.32 -1.77
C SER A 51 7.66 -12.06 -2.66
N SER A 52 7.64 -11.00 -3.46
CA SER A 52 8.78 -10.58 -4.29
C SER A 52 10.03 -10.33 -3.45
N ASN A 53 9.86 -9.69 -2.30
CA ASN A 53 10.97 -9.40 -1.41
C ASN A 53 11.56 -10.67 -0.74
N MET A 54 10.70 -11.61 -0.35
CA MET A 54 11.14 -12.89 0.21
C MET A 54 11.91 -13.73 -0.81
N LEU A 55 11.51 -13.73 -2.07
CA LEU A 55 12.21 -14.42 -3.14
C LEU A 55 13.54 -13.75 -3.51
N ALA A 56 13.62 -12.44 -3.45
CA ALA A 56 14.84 -11.69 -3.78
C ALA A 56 15.99 -11.97 -2.80
N ASN A 57 15.69 -12.25 -1.52
CA ASN A 57 16.71 -12.45 -0.49
C ASN A 57 17.65 -13.63 -0.78
N PRO A 58 17.19 -14.87 -1.04
CA PRO A 58 18.08 -15.99 -1.34
C PRO A 58 18.80 -15.81 -2.69
N ILE A 59 18.16 -15.21 -3.68
CA ILE A 59 18.77 -14.97 -5.00
C ILE A 59 19.97 -14.03 -4.87
N VAL A 60 19.81 -12.93 -4.12
CA VAL A 60 20.91 -11.96 -3.95
C VAL A 60 22.02 -12.53 -3.08
N ALA A 61 21.72 -13.37 -2.09
CA ALA A 61 22.73 -14.06 -1.31
C ALA A 61 23.54 -15.04 -2.18
N GLY A 62 22.87 -15.85 -3.01
CA GLY A 62 23.54 -16.76 -3.94
C GLY A 62 24.36 -16.02 -5.02
N TYR A 63 23.88 -14.85 -5.47
CA TYR A 63 24.64 -14.03 -6.40
C TYR A 63 25.89 -13.43 -5.73
N ALA A 64 25.82 -13.01 -4.47
CA ALA A 64 26.98 -12.55 -3.72
C ALA A 64 28.04 -13.66 -3.58
N GLU A 65 27.62 -14.91 -3.37
CA GLU A 65 28.49 -16.08 -3.33
C GLU A 65 29.20 -16.28 -4.66
N SER A 66 28.51 -16.17 -5.77
CA SER A 66 29.09 -16.29 -7.12
C SER A 66 30.13 -15.21 -7.44
N LEU A 67 30.04 -14.06 -6.78
CA LEU A 67 31.04 -12.98 -6.85
C LEU A 67 32.22 -13.17 -5.89
N GLY A 68 32.33 -14.33 -5.23
CA GLY A 68 33.42 -14.66 -4.31
C GLY A 68 33.29 -14.02 -2.94
N ALA A 69 32.09 -13.59 -2.54
CA ALA A 69 31.84 -13.05 -1.21
C ALA A 69 32.02 -14.13 -0.14
N SER A 70 32.76 -13.82 0.94
CA SER A 70 32.82 -14.69 2.11
C SER A 70 31.46 -14.79 2.80
N GLY A 71 31.24 -15.86 3.59
CA GLY A 71 29.99 -16.05 4.32
C GLY A 71 29.61 -14.86 5.21
N MET A 72 30.60 -14.17 5.77
CA MET A 72 30.39 -12.93 6.54
C MET A 72 29.86 -11.81 5.65
N LEU A 73 30.41 -11.61 4.47
CA LEU A 73 29.95 -10.62 3.48
C LEU A 73 28.53 -10.91 2.99
N MET A 74 28.22 -12.18 2.77
CA MET A 74 26.84 -12.60 2.41
C MET A 74 25.84 -12.22 3.51
N GLY A 75 26.19 -12.41 4.78
CA GLY A 75 25.37 -11.99 5.91
C GLY A 75 25.18 -10.46 5.96
N VAL A 76 26.24 -9.68 5.69
CA VAL A 76 26.17 -8.22 5.61
C VAL A 76 25.28 -7.78 4.44
N VAL A 77 25.41 -8.39 3.26
CA VAL A 77 24.56 -8.11 2.10
C VAL A 77 23.09 -8.41 2.41
N ALA A 78 22.80 -9.56 3.01
CA ALA A 78 21.42 -9.92 3.38
C ALA A 78 20.84 -9.00 4.47
N GLY A 79 21.65 -8.67 5.49
CA GLY A 79 21.23 -7.85 6.63
C GLY A 79 21.13 -6.36 6.32
N SER A 80 21.90 -5.84 5.37
CA SER A 80 21.96 -4.39 5.06
C SER A 80 20.60 -3.82 4.69
N MET A 81 19.78 -4.55 3.95
CA MET A 81 18.42 -4.14 3.59
C MET A 81 17.52 -4.03 4.83
N SER A 82 17.54 -5.03 5.70
CA SER A 82 16.72 -5.05 6.91
C SER A 82 17.14 -3.95 7.89
N PHE A 83 18.43 -3.73 8.05
CA PHE A 83 18.99 -2.67 8.86
C PHE A 83 18.56 -1.30 8.34
N THR A 84 18.75 -1.02 7.06
CA THR A 84 18.32 0.24 6.44
C THR A 84 16.81 0.45 6.56
N SER A 85 16.02 -0.59 6.31
CA SER A 85 14.57 -0.52 6.42
C SER A 85 14.11 -0.21 7.83
N LEU A 86 14.77 -0.75 8.86
CA LEU A 86 14.44 -0.49 10.26
C LEU A 86 14.60 1.00 10.61
N PHE A 87 15.72 1.62 10.20
CA PHE A 87 15.97 3.04 10.43
C PHE A 87 15.11 3.97 9.57
N CYS A 88 14.78 3.55 8.35
CA CYS A 88 13.97 4.36 7.45
C CYS A 88 12.47 4.31 7.77
N ARG A 89 11.97 3.29 8.47
CA ARG A 89 10.53 3.17 8.82
C ARG A 89 9.98 4.35 9.62
N PRO A 90 10.62 4.81 10.72
CA PRO A 90 10.12 5.97 11.46
C PRO A 90 10.17 7.26 10.62
N ILE A 91 11.19 7.40 9.76
CA ILE A 91 11.30 8.54 8.85
C ILE A 91 10.19 8.49 7.79
N ALA A 92 9.96 7.33 7.19
CA ALA A 92 8.88 7.11 6.22
C ALA A 92 7.49 7.30 6.85
N GLY A 93 7.30 6.91 8.11
CA GLY A 93 6.07 7.17 8.86
C GLY A 93 5.79 8.67 9.00
N ASN A 94 6.76 9.42 9.51
CA ASN A 94 6.66 10.86 9.68
C ASN A 94 6.48 11.60 8.33
N LEU A 95 7.11 11.11 7.27
CA LEU A 95 6.97 11.65 5.92
C LEU A 95 5.59 11.31 5.31
N SER A 96 5.03 10.13 5.63
CA SER A 96 3.69 9.71 5.21
C SER A 96 2.59 10.60 5.78
N ASP A 97 2.81 11.15 6.99
CA ASP A 97 1.86 12.06 7.64
C ASP A 97 1.90 13.48 7.02
N ARG A 98 3.04 13.89 6.50
CA ARG A 98 3.26 15.23 5.94
C ARG A 98 3.09 15.30 4.42
N THR A 99 3.22 14.20 3.71
CA THR A 99 3.22 14.15 2.25
C THR A 99 2.04 13.32 1.74
N SER A 100 1.62 13.58 0.50
CA SER A 100 0.61 12.75 -0.15
C SER A 100 1.09 11.29 -0.24
N LYS A 101 0.28 10.37 0.27
CA LYS A 101 0.57 8.93 0.28
C LYS A 101 0.87 8.39 -1.12
N ARG A 102 0.21 8.94 -2.14
CA ARG A 102 0.47 8.58 -3.54
C ARG A 102 1.89 8.93 -3.97
N THR A 103 2.36 10.13 -3.64
CA THR A 103 3.71 10.59 -3.95
C THR A 103 4.76 9.73 -3.26
N LEU A 104 4.53 9.36 -2.01
CA LEU A 104 5.48 8.54 -1.24
C LEU A 104 5.56 7.10 -1.78
N VAL A 105 4.42 6.50 -2.16
CA VAL A 105 4.40 5.17 -2.82
C VAL A 105 5.12 5.24 -4.17
N THR A 106 4.86 6.27 -4.97
CA THR A 106 5.53 6.43 -6.27
C THR A 106 7.04 6.60 -6.11
N ALA A 107 7.48 7.42 -5.17
CA ALA A 107 8.90 7.60 -4.86
C ALA A 107 9.55 6.30 -4.38
N GLY A 108 8.88 5.55 -3.48
CA GLY A 108 9.33 4.24 -3.01
C GLY A 108 9.44 3.22 -4.15
N THR A 109 8.48 3.20 -5.07
CA THR A 109 8.49 2.30 -6.24
C THR A 109 9.62 2.64 -7.20
N VAL A 110 9.87 3.93 -7.46
CA VAL A 110 11.00 4.37 -8.30
C VAL A 110 12.33 3.97 -7.67
N LEU A 111 12.50 4.16 -6.37
CA LEU A 111 13.70 3.71 -5.66
C LEU A 111 13.87 2.19 -5.74
N TYR A 112 12.79 1.44 -5.58
CA TYR A 112 12.79 -0.02 -5.68
C TYR A 112 13.18 -0.49 -7.09
N PHE A 113 12.65 0.16 -8.12
CA PHE A 113 13.00 -0.10 -9.51
C PHE A 113 14.48 0.23 -9.79
N THR A 114 14.97 1.37 -9.31
CA THR A 114 16.38 1.78 -9.44
C THR A 114 17.31 0.76 -8.76
N ALA A 115 16.94 0.26 -7.59
CA ALA A 115 17.70 -0.81 -6.92
C ALA A 115 17.74 -2.08 -7.77
N GLY A 116 16.64 -2.45 -8.44
CA GLY A 116 16.58 -3.58 -9.38
C GLY A 116 17.56 -3.43 -10.54
N LEU A 117 17.64 -2.22 -11.12
CA LEU A 117 18.65 -1.92 -12.16
C LEU A 117 20.09 -2.02 -11.62
N LEU A 118 20.33 -1.53 -10.41
CA LEU A 118 21.66 -1.65 -9.80
C LEU A 118 22.06 -3.10 -9.56
N TYR A 119 21.14 -4.01 -9.25
CA TYR A 119 21.43 -5.44 -9.16
C TYR A 119 21.89 -6.02 -10.50
N TYR A 120 21.29 -5.57 -11.59
CA TYR A 120 21.70 -6.03 -12.93
C TYR A 120 23.14 -5.62 -13.30
N PHE A 121 23.56 -4.43 -12.88
CA PHE A 121 24.90 -3.91 -13.13
C PHE A 121 25.92 -4.24 -12.03
N ALA A 122 25.51 -4.95 -10.97
CA ALA A 122 26.36 -5.24 -9.84
C ALA A 122 27.42 -6.29 -10.19
N ASN A 123 28.65 -5.85 -10.42
CA ASN A 123 29.83 -6.69 -10.66
C ASN A 123 30.72 -6.84 -9.42
N SER A 124 30.30 -6.30 -8.27
CA SER A 124 31.09 -6.31 -7.04
C SER A 124 30.16 -6.49 -5.81
N PRO A 125 30.61 -7.20 -4.77
CA PRO A 125 29.85 -7.32 -3.51
C PRO A 125 29.51 -5.97 -2.88
N ILE A 126 30.40 -4.98 -3.02
CA ILE A 126 30.17 -3.61 -2.48
C ILE A 126 29.01 -2.94 -3.22
N MET A 127 28.94 -3.06 -4.53
CA MET A 127 27.86 -2.51 -5.34
C MET A 127 26.51 -3.18 -5.00
N LEU A 128 26.56 -4.45 -4.65
CA LEU A 128 25.42 -5.22 -4.18
C LEU A 128 24.88 -4.68 -2.84
N ILE A 129 25.76 -4.31 -1.92
CA ILE A 129 25.37 -3.66 -0.65
C ILE A 129 24.71 -2.31 -0.91
N MET A 130 25.25 -1.50 -1.80
CA MET A 130 24.65 -0.20 -2.16
C MET A 130 23.24 -0.38 -2.74
N ALA A 131 23.06 -1.34 -3.65
CA ALA A 131 21.76 -1.67 -4.21
C ALA A 131 20.76 -2.14 -3.12
N ARG A 132 21.22 -2.90 -2.12
CA ARG A 132 20.45 -3.35 -0.96
C ARG A 132 20.02 -2.20 -0.05
N VAL A 133 20.89 -1.24 0.17
CA VAL A 133 20.56 -0.03 0.97
C VAL A 133 19.46 0.77 0.27
N ILE A 134 19.59 1.04 -1.03
CA ILE A 134 18.57 1.76 -1.81
C ILE A 134 17.25 0.99 -1.82
N ASN A 135 17.31 -0.34 -2.00
CA ASN A 135 16.16 -1.21 -1.92
C ASN A 135 15.47 -1.13 -0.54
N GLY A 136 16.26 -1.13 0.54
CA GLY A 136 15.75 -1.00 1.92
C GLY A 136 14.99 0.30 2.17
N VAL A 137 15.45 1.43 1.62
CA VAL A 137 14.75 2.71 1.68
C VAL A 137 13.42 2.64 0.91
N GLY A 138 13.44 2.15 -0.32
CA GLY A 138 12.24 1.95 -1.14
C GLY A 138 11.23 1.03 -0.46
N PHE A 139 11.70 -0.07 0.11
CA PHE A 139 10.88 -1.01 0.87
C PHE A 139 10.23 -0.36 2.09
N ALA A 140 10.96 0.43 2.87
CA ALA A 140 10.42 1.13 4.02
C ALA A 140 9.30 2.10 3.62
N CYS A 141 9.51 2.90 2.58
CA CYS A 141 8.50 3.84 2.08
C CYS A 141 7.22 3.12 1.61
N CYS A 142 7.37 2.08 0.79
CA CYS A 142 6.22 1.32 0.28
C CYS A 142 5.47 0.59 1.40
N SER A 143 6.18 -0.09 2.31
CA SER A 143 5.56 -0.88 3.38
C SER A 143 4.76 0.00 4.36
N VAL A 144 5.27 1.16 4.73
CA VAL A 144 4.57 2.12 5.61
C VAL A 144 3.32 2.66 4.92
N CYS A 145 3.41 3.04 3.65
CA CYS A 145 2.25 3.55 2.91
C CYS A 145 1.16 2.50 2.72
N LEU A 146 1.53 1.26 2.39
CA LEU A 146 0.58 0.17 2.25
C LEU A 146 -0.12 -0.14 3.58
N ALA A 147 0.63 -0.17 4.69
CA ALA A 147 0.07 -0.36 6.02
C ALA A 147 -0.89 0.78 6.41
N THR A 148 -0.54 2.03 6.11
CA THR A 148 -1.40 3.19 6.38
C THR A 148 -2.65 3.17 5.50
N TRP A 149 -2.56 2.79 4.23
CA TRP A 149 -3.73 2.63 3.38
C TRP A 149 -4.67 1.55 3.88
N MET A 150 -4.11 0.43 4.32
CA MET A 150 -4.87 -0.65 4.94
C MET A 150 -5.65 -0.16 6.16
N SER A 151 -5.00 0.59 7.06
CA SER A 151 -5.64 1.14 8.27
C SER A 151 -6.74 2.15 7.98
N LEU A 152 -6.68 2.86 6.86
CA LEU A 152 -7.71 3.83 6.45
C LEU A 152 -8.91 3.18 5.74
N LEU A 153 -8.75 1.97 5.21
CA LEU A 153 -9.80 1.19 4.55
C LEU A 153 -10.55 0.29 5.52
N LEU A 154 -10.00 0.08 6.72
CA LEU A 154 -10.68 -0.62 7.82
C LEU A 154 -11.65 0.36 8.51
N PRO A 155 -12.92 -0.03 8.69
CA PRO A 155 -13.92 0.78 9.40
C PRO A 155 -13.62 0.91 10.89
#